data_6e8535665ef69dd50850ebc1e95b1142
#
_entry.id   6e8535665ef69dd50850ebc1e95b1142
#
_cell.length_a   1.000
_cell.length_b   1.000
_cell.length_c   1.000
_cell.angle_alpha   90.00
_cell.angle_beta   90.00
_cell.angle_gamma   90.00
#
_symmetry.space_group_name_H-M   'P 1'
#
loop_
_entity.id
_entity.type
_entity.pdbx_description
1 polymer ?
#
loop_
_entity_poly.entity_id
_entity_poly.type
_entity_poly.pdbx_seq_one_letter_code
_entity_poly.pdbx_strand_id
1 'polypeptide(L)'
;NNDPSGVHFNPAGTKMFILSQSPDTGDFSHVSEYNLSTPFDVSTKTYAGNGERCILDNGEDDVGPTSWMHDLKFSHNGMMLFVGRGNAGSDNANGDRVFRFDLTSPYDISTCNFPVGSAVHATSNLDDDDLQDGSNAGTVTVPHTKNRLRGFDFSNDGKRLFVLFGGAGSNHYSRLLEYQLSISYDLSTISIVTDAGIRLQDSGSDDTPVGNAKGLDFSPDGKKLWVVDHGGGIYDRDITQISLDVAFSTSSYTIDGTVELPVTGDGNAGLQPSGLTFSTSGLKMYTTNDEDEDILEYNLVCPFNIISGRCPAITDN
;
A
#
# COMPACT_ATOMS: atom_id res chain seq x y z
N ASN A 1 9.10 7.92 -18.37
CA ASN A 1 7.95 7.18 -17.84
C ASN A 1 8.23 6.89 -16.37
N ASN A 2 7.44 7.46 -15.48
CA ASN A 2 7.55 7.25 -14.05
C ASN A 2 6.22 6.69 -13.58
N ASP A 3 6.12 5.37 -13.47
CA ASP A 3 4.87 4.69 -13.12
C ASP A 3 4.48 5.01 -11.66
N PRO A 4 3.34 5.67 -11.41
CA PRO A 4 2.91 5.99 -10.06
C PRO A 4 2.42 4.72 -9.36
N SER A 5 3.04 4.36 -8.25
CA SER A 5 2.75 3.12 -7.52
C SER A 5 2.13 3.32 -6.14
N GLY A 6 2.26 4.51 -5.57
CA GLY A 6 1.69 4.85 -4.28
C GLY A 6 1.23 6.29 -4.20
N VAL A 7 0.20 6.55 -3.39
CA VAL A 7 -0.35 7.89 -3.15
C VAL A 7 -0.68 8.09 -1.67
N HIS A 8 -0.37 9.27 -1.15
CA HIS A 8 -0.70 9.65 0.23
C HIS A 8 -0.97 11.16 0.33
N PHE A 9 -1.81 11.57 1.29
CA PHE A 9 -2.09 12.98 1.58
C PHE A 9 -1.66 13.34 2.99
N ASN A 10 -1.28 14.60 3.20
CA ASN A 10 -1.23 15.12 4.56
C ASN A 10 -2.65 15.21 5.14
N PRO A 11 -2.85 15.23 6.48
CA PRO A 11 -4.18 15.25 7.10
C PRO A 11 -5.06 16.45 6.68
N ALA A 12 -4.45 17.56 6.30
CA ALA A 12 -5.17 18.73 5.81
C ALA A 12 -5.61 18.60 4.35
N GLY A 13 -5.12 17.61 3.61
CA GLY A 13 -5.39 17.43 2.18
C GLY A 13 -4.79 18.50 1.28
N THR A 14 -3.86 19.32 1.79
CA THR A 14 -3.21 20.40 1.05
C THR A 14 -1.93 19.97 0.35
N LYS A 15 -1.40 18.81 0.73
CA LYS A 15 -0.25 18.17 0.11
C LYS A 15 -0.61 16.76 -0.31
N MET A 16 -0.18 16.36 -1.49
CA MET A 16 -0.27 15.02 -2.04
C MET A 16 1.14 14.53 -2.37
N PHE A 17 1.43 13.30 -2.01
CA PHE A 17 2.70 12.63 -2.25
C PHE A 17 2.49 11.45 -3.18
N ILE A 18 3.30 11.37 -4.23
CA ILE A 18 3.25 10.30 -5.23
C ILE A 18 4.58 9.58 -5.25
N LEU A 19 4.54 8.28 -5.03
CA LEU A 19 5.67 7.40 -5.27
C LEU A 19 5.70 7.04 -6.74
N SER A 20 6.81 7.32 -7.40
CA SER A 20 7.04 6.96 -8.79
C SER A 20 8.16 5.95 -8.89
N GLN A 21 7.89 4.88 -9.63
CA GLN A 21 8.90 3.89 -10.01
C GLN A 21 9.62 4.35 -11.28
N SER A 22 10.89 4.01 -11.40
CA SER A 22 11.68 4.28 -12.61
C SER A 22 12.54 3.08 -12.98
N PRO A 23 11.93 1.92 -13.32
CA PRO A 23 12.66 0.69 -13.51
C PRO A 23 13.55 0.68 -14.76
N ASP A 24 13.24 1.51 -15.78
CA ASP A 24 13.81 1.36 -17.13
C ASP A 24 14.69 2.52 -17.60
N THR A 25 14.70 3.66 -16.91
CA THR A 25 15.31 4.89 -17.44
C THR A 25 16.66 5.25 -16.83
N GLY A 26 17.13 4.49 -15.84
CA GLY A 26 18.34 4.83 -15.07
C GLY A 26 18.14 5.99 -14.08
N ASP A 27 16.92 6.52 -13.98
CA ASP A 27 16.52 7.42 -12.92
C ASP A 27 16.17 6.62 -11.67
N PHE A 28 16.24 7.26 -10.52
CA PHE A 28 15.89 6.62 -9.25
C PHE A 28 14.40 6.72 -8.97
N SER A 29 13.82 5.68 -8.37
CA SER A 29 12.49 5.79 -7.77
C SER A 29 12.48 6.94 -6.76
N HIS A 30 11.39 7.68 -6.70
CA HIS A 30 11.31 8.86 -5.84
C HIS A 30 9.88 9.13 -5.38
N VAL A 31 9.76 9.87 -4.27
CA VAL A 31 8.50 10.48 -3.85
C VAL A 31 8.50 11.94 -4.26
N SER A 32 7.45 12.36 -4.96
CA SER A 32 7.21 13.75 -5.38
C SER A 32 6.11 14.38 -4.56
N GLU A 33 6.25 15.69 -4.24
CA GLU A 33 5.23 16.46 -3.56
C GLU A 33 4.44 17.33 -4.55
N TYR A 34 3.13 17.38 -4.34
CA TYR A 34 2.20 18.27 -5.02
C TYR A 34 1.41 19.09 -3.99
N ASN A 35 1.30 20.39 -4.22
CA ASN A 35 0.44 21.27 -3.45
C ASN A 35 -0.96 21.30 -4.06
N LEU A 36 -2.00 21.22 -3.23
CA LEU A 36 -3.38 21.34 -3.65
C LEU A 36 -3.98 22.65 -3.15
N SER A 37 -4.50 23.48 -4.07
CA SER A 37 -5.14 24.76 -3.69
C SER A 37 -6.52 24.56 -3.07
N THR A 38 -7.19 23.44 -3.39
CA THR A 38 -8.40 22.97 -2.72
C THR A 38 -8.09 21.64 -2.05
N PRO A 39 -8.29 21.51 -0.73
CA PRO A 39 -7.98 20.27 -0.02
C PRO A 39 -8.65 19.06 -0.64
N PHE A 40 -7.86 17.99 -0.86
CA PHE A 40 -8.33 16.72 -1.41
C PHE A 40 -8.98 16.83 -2.81
N ASP A 41 -8.64 17.84 -3.58
CA ASP A 41 -9.09 17.99 -4.96
C ASP A 41 -7.86 17.89 -5.90
N VAL A 42 -7.66 16.70 -6.48
CA VAL A 42 -6.48 16.41 -7.31
C VAL A 42 -6.45 17.21 -8.61
N SER A 43 -7.60 17.79 -9.04
CA SER A 43 -7.63 18.67 -10.21
C SER A 43 -6.89 19.99 -9.97
N THR A 44 -6.69 20.36 -8.68
CA THR A 44 -6.03 21.60 -8.27
C THR A 44 -4.55 21.43 -7.95
N LYS A 45 -3.99 20.25 -8.27
CA LYS A 45 -2.59 19.94 -7.97
C LYS A 45 -1.61 20.80 -8.73
N THR A 46 -0.55 21.20 -8.05
CA THR A 46 0.62 21.87 -8.63
C THR A 46 1.87 21.20 -8.11
N TYR A 47 2.76 20.77 -9.01
CA TYR A 47 4.03 20.16 -8.63
C TYR A 47 4.86 21.15 -7.79
N ALA A 48 5.33 20.71 -6.64
CA ALA A 48 6.06 21.58 -5.70
C ALA A 48 7.49 21.91 -6.16
N GLY A 49 8.04 21.11 -7.09
CA GLY A 49 9.35 21.33 -7.67
C GLY A 49 10.37 20.24 -7.32
N ASN A 50 11.50 20.24 -8.02
CA ASN A 50 12.52 19.19 -7.84
C ASN A 50 13.21 19.24 -6.46
N GLY A 51 13.16 20.38 -5.76
CA GLY A 51 13.65 20.50 -4.39
C GLY A 51 12.75 19.79 -3.36
N GLU A 52 11.52 19.49 -3.75
CA GLU A 52 10.52 18.80 -2.93
C GLU A 52 10.36 17.33 -3.38
N ARG A 53 11.48 16.65 -3.62
CA ARG A 53 11.53 15.23 -3.95
C ARG A 53 12.39 14.48 -2.95
N CYS A 54 11.90 13.32 -2.52
CA CYS A 54 12.69 12.34 -1.80
C CYS A 54 13.23 11.32 -2.79
N ILE A 55 14.51 11.37 -3.08
CA ILE A 55 15.18 10.39 -3.96
C ILE A 55 15.46 9.13 -3.17
N LEU A 56 14.96 8.00 -3.66
CA LEU A 56 15.09 6.70 -3.04
C LEU A 56 16.34 5.99 -3.57
N ASP A 57 17.51 6.54 -3.21
CA ASP A 57 18.82 5.97 -3.54
C ASP A 57 19.73 6.04 -2.32
N ASN A 58 20.26 4.91 -1.89
CA ASN A 58 21.22 4.86 -0.78
C ASN A 58 22.67 4.70 -1.25
N GLY A 59 22.91 4.67 -2.56
CA GLY A 59 24.26 4.42 -3.11
C GLY A 59 24.76 3.00 -2.85
N GLU A 60 23.91 2.12 -2.36
CA GLU A 60 24.19 0.69 -2.14
C GLU A 60 23.25 -0.15 -3.02
N ASP A 61 23.60 -1.40 -3.26
CA ASP A 61 22.82 -2.31 -4.12
C ASP A 61 21.41 -2.61 -3.57
N ASP A 62 21.11 -2.21 -2.33
CA ASP A 62 19.84 -2.48 -1.66
C ASP A 62 18.68 -1.59 -2.15
N VAL A 63 18.97 -0.36 -2.58
CA VAL A 63 17.98 0.56 -3.17
C VAL A 63 18.64 1.19 -4.40
N GLY A 64 18.63 0.46 -5.47
CA GLY A 64 19.19 0.91 -6.75
C GLY A 64 18.11 1.42 -7.71
N PRO A 65 18.51 1.97 -8.87
CA PRO A 65 17.58 2.48 -9.86
C PRO A 65 16.58 1.44 -10.40
N THR A 66 16.84 0.16 -10.20
CA THR A 66 15.98 -0.96 -10.62
C THR A 66 15.09 -1.52 -9.53
N SER A 67 15.01 -0.86 -8.36
CA SER A 67 14.19 -1.35 -7.25
C SER A 67 12.71 -1.05 -7.47
N TRP A 68 11.88 -2.09 -7.37
CA TRP A 68 10.43 -1.98 -7.48
C TRP A 68 9.85 -1.44 -6.17
N MET A 69 9.55 -0.16 -6.13
CA MET A 69 8.88 0.50 -5.01
C MET A 69 7.36 0.47 -5.25
N HIS A 70 6.58 0.00 -4.27
CA HIS A 70 5.16 -0.27 -4.50
C HIS A 70 4.21 0.61 -3.71
N ASP A 71 4.58 1.08 -2.53
CA ASP A 71 3.68 1.89 -1.69
C ASP A 71 4.45 2.84 -0.80
N LEU A 72 3.79 3.92 -0.34
CA LEU A 72 4.32 4.87 0.62
C LEU A 72 3.29 5.19 1.70
N LYS A 73 3.76 5.36 2.93
CA LYS A 73 2.94 5.81 4.06
C LYS A 73 3.74 6.78 4.93
N PHE A 74 3.02 7.64 5.65
CA PHE A 74 3.64 8.47 6.69
C PHE A 74 3.25 7.97 8.08
N SER A 75 4.13 8.23 9.06
CA SER A 75 3.73 8.12 10.45
C SER A 75 2.59 9.09 10.75
N HIS A 76 1.78 8.79 11.75
CA HIS A 76 0.62 9.62 12.12
C HIS A 76 0.97 11.11 12.36
N ASN A 77 2.17 11.39 12.85
CA ASN A 77 2.65 12.76 13.07
C ASN A 77 3.37 13.37 11.86
N GLY A 78 3.49 12.64 10.76
CA GLY A 78 4.16 13.10 9.53
C GLY A 78 5.68 13.24 9.61
N MET A 79 6.32 12.82 10.70
CA MET A 79 7.78 12.95 10.91
C MET A 79 8.60 11.82 10.28
N MET A 80 7.95 10.78 9.81
CA MET A 80 8.59 9.64 9.17
C MET A 80 7.85 9.32 7.88
N LEU A 81 8.60 9.11 6.80
CA LEU A 81 8.13 8.54 5.55
C LEU A 81 8.55 7.07 5.49
N PHE A 82 7.65 6.22 5.07
CA PHE A 82 7.92 4.81 4.82
C PHE A 82 7.68 4.48 3.36
N VAL A 83 8.52 3.61 2.80
CA VAL A 83 8.40 3.15 1.41
C VAL A 83 8.60 1.65 1.37
N GLY A 84 7.71 0.94 0.69
CA GLY A 84 7.75 -0.51 0.52
C GLY A 84 8.43 -0.91 -0.79
N ARG A 85 9.38 -1.84 -0.70
CA ARG A 85 10.01 -2.47 -1.85
C ARG A 85 9.58 -3.92 -1.97
N GLY A 86 9.13 -4.32 -3.17
CA GLY A 86 8.90 -5.71 -3.54
C GLY A 86 9.97 -6.19 -4.53
N ASN A 87 10.68 -7.25 -4.21
CA ASN A 87 11.72 -7.79 -5.09
C ASN A 87 11.18 -8.93 -5.97
N ALA A 88 11.57 -8.91 -7.25
CA ALA A 88 11.20 -9.91 -8.25
C ALA A 88 12.19 -11.08 -8.38
N GLY A 89 13.33 -10.99 -7.70
CA GLY A 89 14.45 -11.92 -7.91
C GLY A 89 14.32 -13.20 -7.08
N SER A 90 14.87 -14.28 -7.61
CA SER A 90 15.03 -15.57 -6.92
C SER A 90 16.12 -15.54 -5.85
N ASP A 91 16.77 -14.40 -5.65
CA ASP A 91 17.94 -14.28 -4.79
C ASP A 91 17.55 -13.49 -3.54
N ASN A 92 17.29 -14.21 -2.45
CA ASN A 92 16.90 -13.71 -1.14
C ASN A 92 17.85 -12.66 -0.51
N ALA A 93 18.91 -12.25 -1.20
CA ALA A 93 19.86 -11.27 -0.69
C ALA A 93 19.27 -9.84 -0.58
N ASN A 94 18.24 -9.55 -1.39
CA ASN A 94 17.60 -8.24 -1.47
C ASN A 94 16.06 -8.36 -1.37
N GLY A 95 15.55 -9.08 -0.35
CA GLY A 95 14.14 -9.40 -0.16
C GLY A 95 13.20 -8.20 -0.06
N ASP A 96 11.94 -8.49 0.13
CA ASP A 96 10.88 -7.50 0.36
C ASP A 96 11.17 -6.72 1.65
N ARG A 97 11.07 -5.40 1.61
CA ARG A 97 11.39 -4.53 2.73
C ARG A 97 10.50 -3.30 2.82
N VAL A 98 10.32 -2.80 4.02
CA VAL A 98 9.84 -1.45 4.28
C VAL A 98 11.02 -0.62 4.77
N PHE A 99 11.25 0.53 4.14
CA PHE A 99 12.28 1.50 4.49
C PHE A 99 11.65 2.67 5.23
N ARG A 100 12.36 3.24 6.18
CA ARG A 100 11.97 4.43 6.93
C ARG A 100 12.94 5.57 6.67
N PHE A 101 12.38 6.76 6.41
CA PHE A 101 13.10 8.02 6.27
C PHE A 101 12.63 8.97 7.36
N ASP A 102 13.54 9.51 8.15
CA ASP A 102 13.22 10.49 9.17
C ASP A 102 13.20 11.89 8.55
N LEU A 103 12.14 12.65 8.83
CA LEU A 103 11.96 14.01 8.37
C LEU A 103 12.23 14.98 9.51
N THR A 104 12.73 16.17 9.19
CA THR A 104 12.97 17.25 10.19
C THR A 104 11.73 18.08 10.46
N SER A 105 10.74 18.04 9.56
CA SER A 105 9.45 18.71 9.68
C SER A 105 8.33 17.80 9.18
N PRO A 106 7.11 17.88 9.77
CA PRO A 106 6.01 17.02 9.35
C PRO A 106 5.64 17.19 7.88
N TYR A 107 5.57 16.07 7.14
CA TYR A 107 5.19 16.07 5.72
C TYR A 107 6.06 16.98 4.83
N ASP A 108 7.33 17.15 5.18
CA ASP A 108 8.32 17.93 4.43
C ASP A 108 9.38 16.98 3.87
N ILE A 109 9.10 16.45 2.68
CA ILE A 109 9.97 15.46 2.04
C ILE A 109 11.26 16.05 1.46
N SER A 110 11.39 17.39 1.40
CA SER A 110 12.66 18.04 1.05
C SER A 110 13.76 17.74 2.08
N THR A 111 13.35 17.37 3.28
CA THR A 111 14.24 17.00 4.38
C THR A 111 14.50 15.49 4.48
N CYS A 112 13.95 14.72 3.54
CA CYS A 112 14.15 13.29 3.46
C CYS A 112 15.63 12.93 3.39
N ASN A 113 16.09 12.17 4.35
CA ASN A 113 17.47 11.75 4.45
C ASN A 113 17.54 10.23 4.52
N PHE A 114 18.15 9.62 3.53
CA PHE A 114 18.51 8.22 3.65
C PHE A 114 19.70 8.17 4.64
N PRO A 115 19.60 7.45 5.75
CA PRO A 115 20.69 7.36 6.70
C PRO A 115 21.88 6.63 6.03
N VAL A 116 22.92 7.41 5.71
CA VAL A 116 24.14 6.90 5.10
C VAL A 116 24.77 5.84 6.02
N GLY A 117 24.84 4.61 5.52
CA GLY A 117 25.62 3.55 6.16
C GLY A 117 24.88 2.74 7.23
N SER A 118 23.57 2.73 7.27
CA SER A 118 22.87 1.83 8.19
C SER A 118 21.62 1.23 7.60
N ALA A 119 21.61 -0.09 7.50
CA ALA A 119 20.43 -0.92 7.45
C ALA A 119 19.47 -0.72 8.66
N VAL A 120 19.65 0.34 9.45
CA VAL A 120 19.01 0.56 10.75
C VAL A 120 17.56 0.98 10.63
N HIS A 121 17.12 1.42 9.45
CA HIS A 121 15.76 1.88 9.23
C HIS A 121 15.01 1.08 8.14
N ALA A 122 15.38 -0.18 7.98
CA ALA A 122 14.63 -1.12 7.15
C ALA A 122 14.20 -2.32 7.98
N THR A 123 13.11 -2.97 7.58
CA THR A 123 12.81 -4.32 8.09
C THR A 123 13.93 -5.27 7.67
N SER A 124 14.17 -6.33 8.44
CA SER A 124 14.76 -7.55 7.87
C SER A 124 13.92 -7.98 6.67
N ASN A 125 14.44 -8.83 5.82
CA ASN A 125 13.68 -9.38 4.71
C ASN A 125 12.31 -9.82 5.23
N LEU A 126 11.25 -9.17 4.70
CA LEU A 126 9.89 -9.59 4.95
C LEU A 126 9.68 -10.76 4.01
N ASP A 127 9.70 -11.95 4.54
CA ASP A 127 9.52 -13.18 3.78
C ASP A 127 8.19 -13.80 4.17
N ASP A 128 7.41 -14.23 3.20
CA ASP A 128 6.24 -15.04 3.47
C ASP A 128 6.64 -16.50 3.79
N ASP A 129 7.91 -16.88 3.59
CA ASP A 129 8.49 -18.16 4.02
C ASP A 129 8.57 -18.32 5.55
N ASP A 130 8.63 -17.21 6.32
CA ASP A 130 8.55 -17.24 7.78
C ASP A 130 7.19 -17.72 8.29
N LEU A 131 6.19 -17.75 7.41
CA LEU A 131 4.95 -18.45 7.63
C LEU A 131 5.08 -19.94 7.27
N GLN A 132 5.96 -20.65 7.90
CA GLN A 132 5.73 -22.07 8.15
C GLN A 132 4.52 -22.19 9.09
N ASP A 133 3.39 -21.79 8.56
CA ASP A 133 2.18 -22.03 9.25
C ASP A 133 1.88 -23.53 9.28
N GLY A 134 2.23 -24.10 10.40
CA GLY A 134 1.82 -25.43 10.72
C GLY A 134 0.38 -25.54 11.12
N SER A 135 -0.45 -24.49 11.12
CA SER A 135 -1.67 -24.58 11.90
C SER A 135 -2.99 -24.42 11.18
N ASN A 136 -3.08 -23.86 9.98
CA ASN A 136 -4.41 -23.66 9.38
C ASN A 136 -4.52 -23.75 7.87
N ALA A 137 -3.45 -23.95 7.17
CA ALA A 137 -3.55 -24.33 5.77
C ALA A 137 -3.24 -25.81 5.68
N GLY A 138 -4.19 -26.57 5.26
CA GLY A 138 -3.91 -27.93 4.83
C GLY A 138 -2.68 -27.93 3.94
N THR A 139 -1.69 -28.72 4.30
CA THR A 139 -0.43 -29.07 3.64
C THR A 139 -0.35 -28.64 2.16
N VAL A 140 -0.12 -27.37 1.89
CA VAL A 140 0.26 -26.93 0.56
C VAL A 140 1.64 -26.27 0.71
N THR A 141 2.65 -27.09 0.52
CA THR A 141 4.00 -26.65 0.18
C THR A 141 3.93 -25.95 -1.18
N VAL A 142 3.57 -24.68 -1.19
CA VAL A 142 3.68 -23.86 -2.40
C VAL A 142 5.03 -23.19 -2.33
N PRO A 143 5.86 -23.29 -3.37
CA PRO A 143 7.10 -22.54 -3.43
C PRO A 143 6.76 -21.04 -3.46
N HIS A 144 7.03 -20.33 -2.37
CA HIS A 144 6.72 -18.92 -2.14
C HIS A 144 7.61 -17.94 -2.93
N THR A 145 8.34 -18.41 -3.89
CA THR A 145 9.39 -17.68 -4.63
C THR A 145 8.88 -16.57 -5.55
N LYS A 146 7.60 -16.19 -5.48
CA LYS A 146 7.02 -15.24 -6.45
C LYS A 146 6.08 -14.17 -5.88
N ASN A 147 5.71 -14.23 -4.61
CA ASN A 147 4.94 -13.17 -3.99
C ASN A 147 5.86 -12.02 -3.59
N ARG A 148 5.38 -10.80 -3.77
CA ARG A 148 6.14 -9.58 -3.49
C ARG A 148 5.32 -8.67 -2.60
N LEU A 149 6.00 -7.87 -1.78
CA LEU A 149 5.36 -6.74 -1.13
C LEU A 149 4.74 -5.84 -2.19
N ARG A 150 3.46 -5.55 -2.05
CA ARG A 150 2.67 -4.71 -2.95
C ARG A 150 2.10 -3.48 -2.28
N GLY A 151 1.83 -3.57 -0.99
CA GLY A 151 1.35 -2.47 -0.19
C GLY A 151 1.63 -2.73 1.28
N PHE A 152 1.55 -1.70 2.09
CA PHE A 152 1.65 -1.82 3.54
C PHE A 152 0.94 -0.66 4.24
N ASP A 153 0.58 -0.85 5.50
CA ASP A 153 0.05 0.23 6.33
C ASP A 153 0.35 -0.01 7.81
N PHE A 154 0.22 1.02 8.62
CA PHE A 154 0.44 0.97 10.06
C PHE A 154 -0.83 1.21 10.85
N SER A 155 -0.90 0.63 12.06
CA SER A 155 -1.83 1.14 13.06
C SER A 155 -1.46 2.57 13.46
N ASN A 156 -2.45 3.34 13.93
CA ASN A 156 -2.25 4.75 14.31
C ASN A 156 -1.16 4.96 15.37
N ASP A 157 -0.95 3.98 16.25
CA ASP A 157 0.10 4.01 17.28
C ASP A 157 1.46 3.54 16.77
N GLY A 158 1.54 3.11 15.51
CA GLY A 158 2.75 2.60 14.88
C GLY A 158 3.28 1.30 15.47
N LYS A 159 2.45 0.57 16.23
CA LYS A 159 2.86 -0.69 16.86
C LYS A 159 2.47 -1.93 16.08
N ARG A 160 1.72 -1.76 14.99
CA ARG A 160 1.40 -2.83 14.05
C ARG A 160 1.74 -2.37 12.64
N LEU A 161 2.32 -3.27 11.88
CA LEU A 161 2.57 -3.13 10.45
C LEU A 161 1.80 -4.22 9.72
N PHE A 162 1.05 -3.84 8.72
CA PHE A 162 0.32 -4.75 7.84
C PHE A 162 1.01 -4.74 6.49
N VAL A 163 1.37 -5.91 5.98
CA VAL A 163 2.08 -6.05 4.70
C VAL A 163 1.24 -6.90 3.76
N LEU A 164 0.92 -6.32 2.62
CA LEU A 164 0.21 -6.96 1.54
C LEU A 164 1.21 -7.59 0.59
N PHE A 165 1.12 -8.89 0.44
CA PHE A 165 1.85 -9.65 -0.56
C PHE A 165 0.93 -10.02 -1.71
N GLY A 166 1.40 -9.83 -2.94
CA GLY A 166 0.69 -10.21 -4.14
C GLY A 166 1.63 -10.69 -5.22
N GLY A 167 1.14 -11.55 -6.08
CA GLY A 167 1.92 -12.08 -7.18
C GLY A 167 1.15 -12.07 -8.49
N ALA A 168 1.84 -12.08 -9.62
CA ALA A 168 1.24 -12.22 -10.95
C ALA A 168 1.35 -13.67 -11.43
N GLY A 169 0.22 -14.25 -11.87
CA GLY A 169 0.18 -15.58 -12.50
C GLY A 169 -0.76 -16.59 -11.79
N SER A 170 -1.00 -17.71 -12.44
CA SER A 170 -2.03 -18.69 -12.07
C SER A 170 -1.82 -19.45 -10.76
N ASN A 171 -0.71 -19.24 -10.05
CA ASN A 171 -0.38 -19.93 -8.80
C ASN A 171 0.10 -18.96 -7.71
N HIS A 172 -0.27 -17.68 -7.79
CA HIS A 172 0.13 -16.69 -6.82
C HIS A 172 -1.04 -16.33 -5.92
N TYR A 173 -0.74 -16.16 -4.65
CA TYR A 173 -1.73 -15.86 -3.62
C TYR A 173 -1.55 -14.42 -3.16
N SER A 174 -2.65 -13.71 -3.01
CA SER A 174 -2.62 -12.45 -2.31
C SER A 174 -2.89 -12.68 -0.83
N ARG A 175 -2.02 -12.12 0.01
CA ARG A 175 -2.10 -12.25 1.48
C ARG A 175 -1.80 -10.93 2.14
N LEU A 176 -2.51 -10.66 3.22
CA LEU A 176 -2.17 -9.61 4.17
C LEU A 176 -1.62 -10.24 5.44
N LEU A 177 -0.40 -9.86 5.83
CA LEU A 177 0.24 -10.31 7.06
C LEU A 177 0.26 -9.18 8.09
N GLU A 178 0.12 -9.56 9.36
CA GLU A 178 0.19 -8.65 10.50
C GLU A 178 1.50 -8.85 11.26
N TYR A 179 2.23 -7.77 11.49
CA TYR A 179 3.44 -7.72 12.29
C TYR A 179 3.25 -6.79 13.48
N GLN A 180 3.90 -7.11 14.59
CA GLN A 180 3.96 -6.29 15.78
C GLN A 180 5.33 -5.62 15.91
N LEU A 181 5.35 -4.35 16.32
CA LEU A 181 6.55 -3.61 16.67
C LEU A 181 6.52 -3.33 18.18
N SER A 182 7.57 -3.70 18.90
CA SER A 182 7.66 -3.43 20.33
C SER A 182 7.88 -1.95 20.64
N ILE A 183 8.47 -1.19 19.69
CA ILE A 183 8.63 0.26 19.72
C ILE A 183 7.92 0.84 18.50
N SER A 184 7.07 1.86 18.71
CA SER A 184 6.30 2.50 17.64
C SER A 184 7.17 2.94 16.48
N TYR A 185 6.83 2.49 15.27
CA TYR A 185 7.52 2.82 14.01
C TYR A 185 9.00 2.44 13.96
N ASP A 186 9.50 1.64 14.91
CA ASP A 186 10.86 1.14 14.87
C ASP A 186 10.90 -0.24 14.20
N LEU A 187 11.26 -0.23 12.93
CA LEU A 187 11.27 -1.41 12.08
C LEU A 187 12.25 -2.50 12.53
N SER A 188 13.25 -2.13 13.34
CA SER A 188 14.20 -3.11 13.92
C SER A 188 13.58 -4.01 14.99
N THR A 189 12.41 -3.62 15.50
CA THR A 189 11.69 -4.32 16.57
C THR A 189 10.53 -5.19 16.07
N ILE A 190 10.47 -5.41 14.76
CA ILE A 190 9.39 -6.14 14.10
C ILE A 190 9.38 -7.62 14.45
N SER A 191 8.20 -8.17 14.64
CA SER A 191 7.95 -9.60 14.80
C SER A 191 6.61 -9.97 14.18
N ILE A 192 6.51 -11.16 13.57
CA ILE A 192 5.27 -11.63 12.96
C ILE A 192 4.24 -12.00 14.03
N VAL A 193 2.97 -11.75 13.74
CA VAL A 193 1.83 -12.23 14.55
C VAL A 193 1.32 -13.53 13.93
N THR A 194 1.64 -14.66 14.54
CA THR A 194 1.49 -16.00 13.95
C THR A 194 0.06 -16.42 13.65
N ASP A 195 -0.94 -15.96 14.36
CA ASP A 195 -2.34 -16.38 14.16
C ASP A 195 -3.19 -15.25 13.55
N ALA A 196 -2.54 -14.29 12.90
CA ALA A 196 -3.20 -13.16 12.26
C ALA A 196 -2.80 -13.08 10.79
N GLY A 197 -3.74 -12.64 9.97
CA GLY A 197 -3.54 -12.47 8.54
C GLY A 197 -4.82 -12.73 7.78
N ILE A 198 -4.90 -12.18 6.57
CA ILE A 198 -6.06 -12.34 5.68
C ILE A 198 -5.60 -13.04 4.42
N ARG A 199 -6.23 -14.16 4.10
CA ARG A 199 -6.11 -14.77 2.78
C ARG A 199 -7.08 -14.06 1.85
N LEU A 200 -6.53 -13.45 0.82
CA LEU A 200 -7.29 -12.71 -0.17
C LEU A 200 -7.58 -13.55 -1.42
N GLN A 201 -6.76 -14.58 -1.64
CA GLN A 201 -6.95 -15.55 -2.73
C GLN A 201 -6.52 -16.96 -2.28
N ASP A 202 -7.31 -17.96 -2.65
CA ASP A 202 -6.99 -19.37 -2.46
C ASP A 202 -6.63 -20.04 -3.81
N SER A 203 -5.65 -20.97 -3.80
CA SER A 203 -5.22 -21.66 -5.02
C SER A 203 -6.37 -22.46 -5.63
N GLY A 204 -6.74 -22.11 -6.84
CA GLY A 204 -7.63 -22.93 -7.67
C GLY A 204 -9.11 -22.71 -7.46
N SER A 205 -9.56 -21.70 -6.71
CA SER A 205 -10.94 -21.26 -6.72
C SER A 205 -11.04 -19.91 -7.43
N ASP A 206 -11.84 -19.89 -8.50
CA ASP A 206 -12.20 -18.63 -9.18
C ASP A 206 -13.13 -17.74 -8.31
N ASP A 207 -13.37 -18.15 -7.05
CA ASP A 207 -14.35 -17.52 -6.14
C ASP A 207 -13.74 -16.51 -5.16
N THR A 208 -12.43 -16.25 -5.21
CA THR A 208 -11.80 -15.28 -4.31
C THR A 208 -11.58 -13.92 -4.98
N PRO A 209 -11.93 -12.81 -4.32
CA PRO A 209 -12.10 -11.52 -4.98
C PRO A 209 -10.79 -10.77 -5.29
N VAL A 210 -9.60 -11.28 -4.94
CA VAL A 210 -8.34 -10.52 -5.10
C VAL A 210 -7.25 -11.40 -5.70
N GLY A 211 -7.05 -11.28 -7.01
CA GLY A 211 -6.06 -12.09 -7.76
C GLY A 211 -4.65 -11.52 -7.73
N ASN A 212 -4.52 -10.20 -7.85
CA ASN A 212 -3.24 -9.50 -7.96
C ASN A 212 -3.26 -8.21 -7.12
N ALA A 213 -3.31 -8.40 -5.80
CA ALA A 213 -3.35 -7.29 -4.83
C ALA A 213 -2.17 -6.33 -5.03
N LYS A 214 -2.43 -5.02 -4.96
CA LYS A 214 -1.46 -3.96 -5.23
C LYS A 214 -1.30 -2.92 -4.13
N GLY A 215 -2.38 -2.43 -3.56
CA GLY A 215 -2.36 -1.40 -2.54
C GLY A 215 -3.40 -1.66 -1.47
N LEU A 216 -3.19 -1.09 -0.29
CA LEU A 216 -4.12 -1.18 0.83
C LEU A 216 -4.19 0.14 1.59
N ASP A 217 -5.33 0.38 2.24
CA ASP A 217 -5.51 1.47 3.19
C ASP A 217 -6.48 1.08 4.31
N PHE A 218 -6.26 1.60 5.52
CA PHE A 218 -7.14 1.40 6.66
C PHE A 218 -8.01 2.64 6.93
N SER A 219 -9.22 2.40 7.44
CA SER A 219 -9.99 3.49 8.04
C SER A 219 -9.27 4.05 9.28
N PRO A 220 -9.45 5.34 9.60
CA PRO A 220 -8.80 5.95 10.76
C PRO A 220 -9.11 5.26 12.09
N ASP A 221 -10.27 4.61 12.21
CA ASP A 221 -10.64 3.82 13.38
C ASP A 221 -10.09 2.39 13.37
N GLY A 222 -9.43 1.99 12.29
CA GLY A 222 -8.86 0.66 12.11
C GLY A 222 -9.89 -0.46 11.97
N LYS A 223 -11.15 -0.12 11.77
CA LYS A 223 -12.24 -1.11 11.67
C LYS A 223 -12.54 -1.57 10.26
N LYS A 224 -12.03 -0.85 9.27
CA LYS A 224 -12.14 -1.20 7.86
C LYS A 224 -10.78 -1.20 7.19
N LEU A 225 -10.68 -2.05 6.22
CA LEU A 225 -9.53 -2.21 5.34
C LEU A 225 -10.02 -2.33 3.92
N TRP A 226 -9.31 -1.73 2.99
CA TRP A 226 -9.54 -1.91 1.56
C TRP A 226 -8.28 -2.41 0.88
N VAL A 227 -8.46 -3.28 -0.10
CA VAL A 227 -7.39 -3.81 -0.94
C VAL A 227 -7.77 -3.59 -2.39
N VAL A 228 -6.87 -2.99 -3.17
CA VAL A 228 -7.06 -2.81 -4.61
C VAL A 228 -6.39 -3.94 -5.38
N ASP A 229 -7.07 -4.41 -6.41
CA ASP A 229 -6.58 -5.41 -7.38
C ASP A 229 -6.26 -4.75 -8.73
N HIS A 230 -5.13 -5.14 -9.30
CA HIS A 230 -4.60 -4.58 -10.55
C HIS A 230 -5.07 -5.32 -11.81
N GLY A 231 -5.95 -6.28 -11.71
CA GLY A 231 -6.38 -7.03 -12.88
C GLY A 231 -5.43 -8.16 -13.33
N GLY A 232 -5.89 -8.93 -14.28
CA GLY A 232 -5.19 -10.12 -14.83
C GLY A 232 -6.10 -11.32 -14.98
N GLY A 233 -7.42 -11.11 -14.95
CA GLY A 233 -8.42 -12.16 -15.09
C GLY A 233 -9.83 -11.61 -15.13
N ILE A 234 -10.78 -12.37 -14.61
CA ILE A 234 -12.19 -11.97 -14.49
C ILE A 234 -12.43 -10.90 -13.41
N TYR A 235 -11.45 -10.62 -12.55
CA TYR A 235 -11.48 -9.63 -11.48
C TYR A 235 -10.49 -8.50 -11.83
N ASP A 236 -10.84 -7.73 -12.84
CA ASP A 236 -9.99 -6.63 -13.29
C ASP A 236 -10.43 -5.33 -12.61
N ARG A 237 -9.51 -4.70 -11.84
CA ARG A 237 -9.69 -3.35 -11.28
C ARG A 237 -10.66 -3.27 -10.10
N ASP A 238 -10.61 -4.22 -9.23
CA ASP A 238 -11.54 -4.30 -8.12
C ASP A 238 -10.96 -3.70 -6.83
N ILE A 239 -11.85 -3.18 -5.99
CA ILE A 239 -11.54 -2.87 -4.60
C ILE A 239 -12.40 -3.74 -3.70
N THR A 240 -11.74 -4.49 -2.84
CA THR A 240 -12.39 -5.31 -1.82
C THR A 240 -12.40 -4.57 -0.49
N GLN A 241 -13.58 -4.46 0.12
CA GLN A 241 -13.77 -3.91 1.47
C GLN A 241 -13.86 -5.04 2.49
N ILE A 242 -13.15 -4.87 3.60
CA ILE A 242 -13.07 -5.84 4.69
C ILE A 242 -13.35 -5.12 6.00
N SER A 243 -14.25 -5.67 6.82
CA SER A 243 -14.52 -5.21 8.18
C SER A 243 -13.76 -6.06 9.20
N LEU A 244 -13.14 -5.41 10.18
CA LEU A 244 -12.40 -6.04 11.26
C LEU A 244 -13.21 -5.97 12.57
N ASP A 245 -13.31 -7.09 13.28
CA ASP A 245 -14.01 -7.16 14.59
C ASP A 245 -13.26 -6.35 15.66
N VAL A 246 -11.92 -6.38 15.60
CA VAL A 246 -11.05 -5.61 16.48
C VAL A 246 -10.24 -4.64 15.64
N ALA A 247 -10.20 -3.37 16.05
CA ALA A 247 -9.45 -2.33 15.33
C ALA A 247 -7.98 -2.72 15.11
N PHE A 248 -7.52 -2.59 13.89
CA PHE A 248 -6.16 -2.94 13.50
C PHE A 248 -5.76 -4.37 13.89
N SER A 249 -6.67 -5.34 13.80
CA SER A 249 -6.35 -6.74 14.02
C SER A 249 -7.01 -7.62 12.96
N THR A 250 -6.20 -8.41 12.30
CA THR A 250 -6.64 -9.33 11.23
C THR A 250 -7.03 -10.72 11.75
N SER A 251 -7.10 -10.91 13.06
CA SER A 251 -7.46 -12.18 13.68
C SER A 251 -8.92 -12.59 13.48
N SER A 252 -9.80 -11.61 13.24
CA SER A 252 -11.22 -11.85 12.94
C SER A 252 -11.73 -10.75 12.02
N TYR A 253 -12.28 -11.15 10.87
CA TYR A 253 -12.70 -10.23 9.82
C TYR A 253 -13.88 -10.78 9.03
N THR A 254 -14.52 -9.89 8.28
CA THR A 254 -15.56 -10.21 7.29
C THR A 254 -15.25 -9.48 5.99
N ILE A 255 -15.28 -10.18 4.86
CA ILE A 255 -15.24 -9.56 3.55
C ILE A 255 -16.63 -8.99 3.25
N ASP A 256 -16.75 -7.66 3.23
CA ASP A 256 -18.04 -6.98 3.02
C ASP A 256 -18.52 -7.08 1.57
N GLY A 257 -17.58 -7.11 0.63
CA GLY A 257 -17.83 -7.20 -0.79
C GLY A 257 -16.74 -6.55 -1.62
N THR A 258 -16.91 -6.64 -2.93
CA THR A 258 -15.99 -6.14 -3.94
C THR A 258 -16.72 -5.20 -4.89
N VAL A 259 -16.06 -4.15 -5.36
CA VAL A 259 -16.58 -3.17 -6.31
C VAL A 259 -15.59 -2.99 -7.44
N GLU A 260 -16.06 -3.16 -8.68
CA GLU A 260 -15.27 -2.83 -9.86
C GLU A 260 -15.15 -1.31 -9.99
N LEU A 261 -13.93 -0.81 -10.19
CA LEU A 261 -13.70 0.60 -10.44
C LEU A 261 -14.23 1.01 -11.82
N PRO A 262 -14.99 2.10 -11.90
CA PRO A 262 -15.50 2.57 -13.19
C PRO A 262 -14.35 2.97 -14.10
N VAL A 263 -14.46 2.60 -15.37
CA VAL A 263 -13.52 3.02 -16.41
C VAL A 263 -13.71 4.52 -16.64
N THR A 264 -12.64 5.30 -16.55
CA THR A 264 -12.68 6.74 -16.81
C THR A 264 -12.43 7.01 -18.31
N GLY A 265 -13.34 7.71 -18.97
CA GLY A 265 -13.13 8.49 -20.19
C GLY A 265 -13.25 7.76 -21.52
N ASP A 266 -12.26 7.11 -22.02
CA ASP A 266 -12.18 6.66 -23.42
C ASP A 266 -12.42 5.17 -23.66
N GLY A 267 -12.89 4.46 -22.63
CA GLY A 267 -13.18 3.03 -22.73
C GLY A 267 -11.94 2.17 -22.82
N ASN A 268 -10.80 2.72 -22.47
CA ASN A 268 -9.54 1.99 -22.48
C ASN A 268 -9.57 0.89 -21.40
N ALA A 269 -9.38 -0.34 -21.83
CA ALA A 269 -9.35 -1.53 -20.97
C ALA A 269 -8.11 -1.57 -20.03
N GLY A 270 -7.33 -0.49 -20.01
CA GLY A 270 -6.00 -0.43 -19.40
C GLY A 270 -5.94 0.15 -18.00
N LEU A 271 -7.05 0.34 -17.27
CA LEU A 271 -6.95 0.79 -15.89
C LEU A 271 -6.21 -0.23 -15.02
N GLN A 272 -5.04 0.15 -14.51
CA GLN A 272 -4.16 -0.68 -13.68
C GLN A 272 -3.94 0.01 -12.32
N PRO A 273 -4.94 -0.05 -11.40
CA PRO A 273 -4.83 0.63 -10.12
C PRO A 273 -3.75 -0.03 -9.24
N SER A 274 -2.91 0.77 -8.58
CA SER A 274 -1.86 0.26 -7.72
C SER A 274 -1.88 0.86 -6.31
N GLY A 275 -1.72 2.17 -6.14
CA GLY A 275 -1.82 2.81 -4.84
C GLY A 275 -3.27 3.06 -4.43
N LEU A 276 -3.54 3.08 -3.13
CA LEU A 276 -4.87 3.35 -2.58
C LEU A 276 -4.78 4.25 -1.35
N THR A 277 -5.62 5.28 -1.29
CA THR A 277 -5.79 6.07 -0.06
C THR A 277 -7.15 6.80 -0.03
N PHE A 278 -7.55 7.27 1.16
CA PHE A 278 -8.78 8.02 1.37
C PHE A 278 -8.51 9.44 1.89
N SER A 279 -9.45 10.34 1.61
CA SER A 279 -9.48 11.63 2.34
C SER A 279 -9.78 11.39 3.82
N THR A 280 -9.40 12.33 4.68
CA THR A 280 -9.69 12.24 6.12
C THR A 280 -11.18 12.18 6.45
N SER A 281 -12.04 12.72 5.58
CA SER A 281 -13.49 12.59 5.70
C SER A 281 -14.03 11.23 5.28
N GLY A 282 -13.24 10.43 4.57
CA GLY A 282 -13.68 9.19 3.95
C GLY A 282 -14.68 9.34 2.80
N LEU A 283 -14.95 10.58 2.34
CA LEU A 283 -15.86 10.85 1.25
C LEU A 283 -15.20 10.85 -0.12
N LYS A 284 -13.88 10.77 -0.15
CA LYS A 284 -13.11 10.62 -1.38
C LYS A 284 -12.12 9.49 -1.24
N MET A 285 -11.94 8.74 -2.31
CA MET A 285 -10.98 7.66 -2.46
C MET A 285 -10.11 7.96 -3.68
N TYR A 286 -8.85 7.58 -3.60
CA TYR A 286 -7.88 7.82 -4.67
C TYR A 286 -7.11 6.54 -4.97
N THR A 287 -6.83 6.32 -6.25
CA THR A 287 -5.92 5.27 -6.73
C THR A 287 -4.90 5.85 -7.70
N THR A 288 -3.70 5.31 -7.72
CA THR A 288 -2.78 5.49 -8.83
C THR A 288 -3.16 4.57 -9.97
N ASN A 289 -2.87 4.98 -11.20
CA ASN A 289 -3.06 4.17 -12.41
C ASN A 289 -1.71 4.08 -13.15
N ASP A 290 -1.15 2.88 -13.20
CA ASP A 290 0.16 2.64 -13.83
C ASP A 290 0.12 2.85 -15.35
N GLU A 291 -0.99 2.51 -16.02
CA GLU A 291 -1.09 2.55 -17.49
C GLU A 291 -1.12 3.98 -18.04
N ASP A 292 -1.91 4.86 -17.42
CA ASP A 292 -2.08 6.24 -17.87
C ASP A 292 -1.21 7.25 -17.10
N GLU A 293 -0.41 6.78 -16.14
CA GLU A 293 0.48 7.58 -15.28
C GLU A 293 -0.28 8.70 -14.53
N ASP A 294 -1.49 8.43 -14.05
CA ASP A 294 -2.35 9.41 -13.41
C ASP A 294 -2.88 9.01 -12.02
N ILE A 295 -3.62 9.92 -11.40
CA ILE A 295 -4.30 9.72 -10.11
C ILE A 295 -5.79 9.88 -10.34
N LEU A 296 -6.53 8.84 -10.00
CA LEU A 296 -7.99 8.82 -10.09
C LEU A 296 -8.61 9.19 -8.75
N GLU A 297 -9.60 10.09 -8.80
CA GLU A 297 -10.40 10.52 -7.65
C GLU A 297 -11.82 9.99 -7.77
N TYR A 298 -12.31 9.33 -6.72
CA TYR A 298 -13.67 8.81 -6.63
C TYR A 298 -14.42 9.46 -5.47
N ASN A 299 -15.63 9.95 -5.73
CA ASN A 299 -16.51 10.48 -4.68
C ASN A 299 -17.39 9.37 -4.11
N LEU A 300 -17.38 9.23 -2.79
CA LEU A 300 -18.17 8.24 -2.08
C LEU A 300 -19.44 8.87 -1.49
N VAL A 301 -20.53 8.11 -1.53
CA VAL A 301 -21.81 8.53 -0.94
C VAL A 301 -21.76 8.48 0.58
N CYS A 302 -21.00 7.51 1.13
CA CYS A 302 -20.85 7.32 2.56
C CYS A 302 -19.37 7.32 2.95
N PRO A 303 -19.00 7.95 4.07
CA PRO A 303 -17.63 7.92 4.55
C PRO A 303 -17.11 6.48 4.69
N PHE A 304 -15.94 6.22 4.13
CA PHE A 304 -15.26 4.94 4.26
C PHE A 304 -16.14 3.73 3.93
N ASN A 305 -17.00 3.85 2.90
CA ASN A 305 -17.85 2.74 2.46
C ASN A 305 -18.02 2.76 0.94
N ILE A 306 -17.46 1.74 0.29
CA ILE A 306 -17.54 1.55 -1.16
C ILE A 306 -18.71 0.65 -1.55
N ILE A 307 -19.29 -0.10 -0.62
CA ILE A 307 -20.38 -1.04 -0.89
C ILE A 307 -21.71 -0.30 -0.92
N SER A 308 -22.37 -0.29 -2.07
CA SER A 308 -23.64 0.40 -2.27
C SER A 308 -24.74 -0.13 -1.33
N GLY A 309 -25.62 0.77 -0.85
CA GLY A 309 -26.79 0.44 -0.05
C GLY A 309 -26.53 0.20 1.45
N ARG A 310 -25.30 0.35 1.92
CA ARG A 310 -24.92 0.15 3.33
C ARG A 310 -24.49 1.43 4.06
N CYS A 311 -25.03 2.58 3.67
CA CYS A 311 -24.87 3.75 4.52
C CYS A 311 -25.68 3.52 5.81
N PRO A 312 -25.06 3.43 7.01
CA PRO A 312 -25.83 3.53 8.22
C PRO A 312 -26.56 4.86 8.21
N ALA A 313 -27.86 4.86 8.53
CA ALA A 313 -28.57 6.09 8.76
C ALA A 313 -27.79 6.90 9.80
N ILE A 314 -27.47 8.16 9.49
CA ILE A 314 -26.97 9.08 10.51
C ILE A 314 -28.13 9.25 11.48
N THR A 315 -28.05 8.59 12.63
CA THR A 315 -28.96 8.88 13.74
C THR A 315 -28.43 10.16 14.36
N ASP A 316 -29.10 11.28 14.07
CA ASP A 316 -28.92 12.51 14.83
C ASP A 316 -29.23 12.19 16.30
N ASN A 317 -28.22 12.35 17.16
CA ASN A 317 -28.39 12.36 18.61
C ASN A 317 -28.53 13.81 19.10
#